data_ae0486fa6f242855c36d60727162dc6b
#
_entry.id   ae0486fa6f242855c36d60727162dc6b
#
_cell.length_a   1.000
_cell.length_b   1.000
_cell.length_c   1.000
_cell.angle_alpha   90.00
_cell.angle_beta   90.00
_cell.angle_gamma   90.00
#
_symmetry.space_group_name_H-M   'P 1'
#
loop_
_entity.id
_entity.type
_entity.pdbx_description
1 polymer ?
#
loop_
_entity_poly.entity_id
_entity_poly.type
_entity_poly.pdbx_seq_one_letter_code
_entity_poly.pdbx_strand_id
1 'polypeptide(L)'
;MKMKKFGAIVLAGLMAVSLVGCGGNSSSKNEEKTYIIATDKTYPPFEMEDDSGKLVGVDMDLIRAIAKDQKFKIKINSLGFDAACTALESGEAD
;
A
#
# COMPACT_ATOMS: atom_id res chain seq x y z
N MET A 1 40.37 -33.11 -9.27
CA MET A 1 40.46 -31.75 -9.80
C MET A 1 39.32 -31.35 -10.72
N LYS A 2 38.84 -32.22 -11.60
CA LYS A 2 37.73 -31.91 -12.49
C LYS A 2 36.40 -31.67 -11.75
N MET A 3 36.16 -32.36 -10.65
CA MET A 3 34.95 -32.17 -9.84
C MET A 3 34.85 -30.80 -9.15
N LYS A 4 35.98 -30.22 -8.74
CA LYS A 4 35.99 -28.90 -8.11
C LYS A 4 35.62 -27.78 -9.08
N LYS A 5 36.00 -27.93 -10.34
CA LYS A 5 35.62 -26.97 -11.40
C LYS A 5 34.13 -27.02 -11.74
N PHE A 6 33.56 -28.22 -11.74
CA PHE A 6 32.13 -28.40 -11.96
C PHE A 6 31.30 -27.79 -10.82
N GLY A 7 31.72 -27.99 -9.57
CA GLY A 7 31.05 -27.42 -8.41
C GLY A 7 31.01 -25.88 -8.44
N ALA A 8 32.09 -25.27 -8.85
CA ALA A 8 32.17 -23.81 -8.97
C ALA A 8 31.24 -23.24 -10.05
N ILE A 9 31.11 -23.93 -11.17
CA ILE A 9 30.24 -23.52 -12.26
C ILE A 9 28.76 -23.61 -11.86
N VAL A 10 28.40 -24.70 -11.18
CA VAL A 10 27.03 -24.90 -10.70
C VAL A 10 26.66 -23.84 -9.67
N LEU A 11 27.57 -23.50 -8.78
CA LEU A 11 27.33 -22.44 -7.78
C LEU A 11 27.16 -21.07 -8.42
N ALA A 12 27.94 -20.74 -9.42
CA ALA A 12 27.81 -19.50 -10.17
C ALA A 12 26.48 -19.42 -10.93
N GLY A 13 26.03 -20.55 -11.50
CA GLY A 13 24.75 -20.65 -12.19
C GLY A 13 23.54 -20.42 -11.24
N LEU A 14 23.60 -20.98 -10.06
CA LEU A 14 22.58 -20.77 -9.03
C LEU A 14 22.48 -19.33 -8.55
N MET A 15 23.60 -18.67 -8.39
CA MET A 15 23.64 -17.25 -8.03
C MET A 15 23.05 -16.36 -9.13
N ALA A 16 23.33 -16.65 -10.39
CA ALA A 16 22.76 -15.91 -11.52
C ALA A 16 21.24 -16.05 -11.60
N VAL A 17 20.71 -17.23 -11.32
CA VAL A 17 19.27 -17.49 -11.30
C VAL A 17 18.58 -16.72 -10.18
N SER A 18 19.17 -16.64 -9.00
CA SER A 18 18.59 -15.88 -7.90
C SER A 18 18.57 -14.37 -8.17
N LEU A 19 19.58 -13.84 -8.85
CA LEU A 19 19.59 -12.43 -9.26
C LEU A 19 18.48 -12.11 -10.28
N VAL A 20 18.26 -12.99 -11.23
CA VAL A 20 17.18 -12.84 -12.21
C VAL A 20 15.82 -12.92 -11.53
N GLY A 21 15.65 -13.80 -10.54
CA GLY A 21 14.43 -13.90 -9.75
C GLY A 21 14.12 -12.61 -8.97
N CYS A 22 15.11 -12.01 -8.36
CA CYS A 22 14.96 -10.73 -7.66
C CYS A 22 14.64 -9.59 -8.63
N GLY A 23 15.22 -9.57 -9.82
CA GLY A 23 14.91 -8.60 -10.86
C GLY A 23 13.48 -8.75 -11.39
N GLY A 24 12.96 -9.97 -11.50
CA GLY A 24 11.59 -10.24 -11.92
C GLY A 24 10.55 -9.70 -10.93
N ASN A 25 10.81 -9.77 -9.64
CA ASN A 25 9.91 -9.23 -8.61
C ASN A 25 9.80 -7.70 -8.65
N SER A 26 10.81 -7.01 -9.10
CA SER A 26 10.77 -5.55 -9.19
C SER A 26 9.95 -5.02 -10.34
N SER A 27 9.62 -5.83 -11.34
CA SER A 27 8.81 -5.43 -12.49
C SER A 27 7.29 -5.43 -12.21
N SER A 28 6.83 -5.95 -11.08
CA SER A 28 5.42 -5.96 -10.69
C SER A 28 4.94 -4.63 -10.10
N LYS A 29 5.75 -3.58 -10.12
CA LYS A 29 5.47 -2.26 -9.54
C LYS A 29 4.47 -1.41 -10.33
N ASN A 30 3.96 -1.87 -11.45
CA ASN A 30 3.05 -1.09 -12.30
C ASN A 30 1.61 -1.08 -11.80
N GLU A 31 1.27 -1.88 -10.80
CA GLU A 31 -0.05 -1.89 -10.20
C GLU A 31 -0.12 -0.85 -9.10
N GLU A 32 -1.09 0.07 -9.20
CA GLU A 32 -1.36 1.03 -8.14
C GLU A 32 -1.92 0.32 -6.92
N LYS A 33 -1.30 0.52 -5.78
CA LYS A 33 -1.79 0.00 -4.52
C LYS A 33 -3.05 0.75 -4.09
N THR A 34 -4.01 0.04 -3.53
CA THR A 34 -5.18 0.63 -2.88
C THR A 34 -4.99 0.59 -1.37
N TYR A 35 -5.00 1.75 -0.74
CA TYR A 35 -4.94 1.89 0.72
C TYR A 35 -6.35 2.05 1.28
N ILE A 36 -6.60 1.40 2.40
CA ILE A 36 -7.86 1.52 3.12
C ILE A 36 -7.67 2.57 4.21
N ILE A 37 -8.48 3.63 4.13
CA ILE A 37 -8.43 4.76 5.05
C ILE A 37 -9.64 4.64 5.98
N ALA A 38 -9.39 4.42 7.26
CA ALA A 38 -10.45 4.47 8.26
C ALA A 38 -10.56 5.88 8.80
N THR A 39 -11.77 6.40 8.89
CA THR A 39 -12.01 7.76 9.33
C THR A 39 -13.30 7.89 10.13
N ASP A 40 -13.46 9.01 10.78
CA ASP A 40 -14.70 9.47 11.38
C ASP A 40 -15.35 10.52 10.46
N LYS A 41 -16.60 10.81 10.65
CA LYS A 41 -17.33 11.85 9.92
C LYS A 41 -17.94 12.92 10.82
N THR A 42 -17.53 12.95 12.07
CA THR A 42 -18.08 13.83 13.10
C THR A 42 -17.06 14.83 13.62
N TYR A 43 -16.12 15.25 12.81
CA TYR A 43 -15.08 16.18 13.21
C TYR A 43 -14.93 17.33 12.20
N PRO A 44 -15.98 18.20 12.06
CA PRO A 44 -15.89 19.33 11.12
C PRO A 44 -14.87 20.38 11.61
N PRO A 45 -14.19 21.10 10.72
CA PRO A 45 -14.28 21.02 9.25
C PRO A 45 -13.32 20.02 8.62
N PHE A 46 -12.71 19.15 9.41
CA PHE A 46 -11.67 18.21 8.96
C PHE A 46 -12.27 16.96 8.31
N GLU A 47 -13.24 16.37 8.97
CA GLU A 47 -13.92 15.15 8.53
C GLU A 47 -15.42 15.29 8.77
N MET A 48 -16.19 15.28 7.70
CA MET A 48 -17.65 15.42 7.80
C MET A 48 -18.32 14.87 6.56
N GLU A 49 -19.63 14.76 6.63
CA GLU A 49 -20.47 14.34 5.52
C GLU A 49 -21.23 15.56 4.97
N ASP A 50 -21.27 15.71 3.65
CA ASP A 50 -22.10 16.75 3.03
C ASP A 50 -23.57 16.29 2.93
N ASP A 51 -24.43 17.16 2.38
CA ASP A 51 -25.86 16.89 2.24
C ASP A 51 -26.15 15.68 1.35
N SER A 52 -25.21 15.29 0.48
CA SER A 52 -25.35 14.12 -0.38
C SER A 52 -24.82 12.83 0.25
N GLY A 53 -24.25 12.90 1.45
CA GLY A 53 -23.63 11.77 2.13
C GLY A 53 -22.16 11.53 1.74
N LYS A 54 -21.57 12.46 1.00
CA LYS A 54 -20.16 12.35 0.62
C LYS A 54 -19.26 12.81 1.77
N LEU A 55 -18.19 12.08 2.03
CA LEU A 55 -17.16 12.47 3.00
C LEU A 55 -16.34 13.63 2.43
N VAL A 56 -16.33 14.75 3.15
CA VAL A 56 -15.65 15.98 2.78
C VAL A 56 -14.89 16.55 3.97
N GLY A 57 -14.09 17.57 3.71
CA GLY A 57 -13.33 18.27 4.74
C GLY A 57 -11.85 18.35 4.41
N VAL A 58 -11.11 19.03 5.27
CA VAL A 58 -9.67 19.27 5.05
C VAL A 58 -8.89 17.96 4.95
N ASP A 59 -9.17 17.01 5.83
CA ASP A 59 -8.47 15.72 5.84
C ASP A 59 -8.78 14.90 4.59
N MET A 60 -10.03 14.95 4.12
CA MET A 60 -10.44 14.24 2.92
C MET A 60 -9.77 14.83 1.67
N ASP A 61 -9.73 16.13 1.57
CA ASP A 61 -9.07 16.82 0.46
C ASP A 61 -7.57 16.51 0.45
N LEU A 62 -6.95 16.52 1.62
CA LEU A 62 -5.52 16.24 1.76
C LEU A 62 -5.17 14.82 1.34
N ILE A 63 -5.86 13.81 1.86
CA ILE A 63 -5.55 12.41 1.50
C ILE A 63 -5.81 12.12 0.03
N ARG A 64 -6.85 12.71 -0.56
CA ARG A 64 -7.13 12.58 -1.99
C ARG A 64 -6.04 13.22 -2.84
N ALA A 65 -5.55 14.38 -2.44
CA ALA A 65 -4.46 15.06 -3.12
C ALA A 65 -3.15 14.27 -3.05
N ILE A 66 -2.82 13.73 -1.89
CA ILE A 66 -1.64 12.87 -1.69
C ILE A 66 -1.73 11.62 -2.57
N ALA A 67 -2.89 10.96 -2.58
CA ALA A 67 -3.10 9.77 -3.37
C ALA A 67 -2.88 10.04 -4.87
N LYS A 68 -3.39 11.14 -5.37
CA LYS A 68 -3.22 11.56 -6.75
C LYS A 68 -1.75 11.86 -7.07
N ASP A 69 -1.08 12.61 -6.21
CA ASP A 69 0.32 12.98 -6.39
C ASP A 69 1.25 11.76 -6.35
N GLN A 70 1.03 10.87 -5.41
CA GLN A 70 1.85 9.68 -5.20
C GLN A 70 1.39 8.46 -5.99
N LYS A 71 0.35 8.61 -6.80
CA LYS A 71 -0.16 7.57 -7.71
C LYS A 71 -0.58 6.28 -7.02
N PHE A 72 -1.36 6.41 -5.95
CA PHE A 72 -2.04 5.26 -5.35
C PHE A 72 -3.55 5.53 -5.26
N LYS A 73 -4.30 4.46 -5.02
CA LYS A 73 -5.75 4.51 -4.83
C LYS A 73 -6.08 4.48 -3.36
N ILE A 74 -7.23 5.05 -3.00
CA ILE A 74 -7.73 4.99 -1.64
C ILE A 74 -9.19 4.52 -1.62
N LYS A 75 -9.53 3.80 -0.56
CA LYS A 75 -10.89 3.46 -0.20
C LYS A 75 -11.13 4.02 1.19
N ILE A 76 -12.09 4.92 1.33
CA ILE A 76 -12.37 5.58 2.60
C ILE A 76 -13.56 4.91 3.26
N ASN A 77 -13.36 4.41 4.47
CA ASN A 77 -14.39 3.81 5.30
C ASN A 77 -14.66 4.70 6.50
N SER A 78 -15.88 5.18 6.62
CA SER A 78 -16.33 5.95 7.78
C SER A 78 -16.82 5.00 8.86
N LEU A 79 -16.05 4.88 9.94
CA LEU A 79 -16.28 3.89 10.98
C LEU A 79 -16.62 4.49 12.36
N GLY A 80 -16.35 5.79 12.54
CA GLY A 80 -16.26 6.39 13.86
C GLY A 80 -14.86 6.25 14.44
N PHE A 81 -14.51 7.09 15.41
CA PHE A 81 -13.13 7.20 15.89
C PHE A 81 -12.60 5.92 16.49
N ASP A 82 -13.32 5.33 17.45
CA ASP A 82 -12.84 4.12 18.13
C ASP A 82 -12.70 2.93 17.18
N ALA A 83 -13.67 2.75 16.29
CA ALA A 83 -13.63 1.68 15.29
C ALA A 83 -12.52 1.92 14.26
N ALA A 84 -12.23 3.16 13.91
CA ALA A 84 -11.12 3.49 13.01
C ALA A 84 -9.77 3.11 13.64
N CYS A 85 -9.58 3.43 14.92
CA CYS A 85 -8.37 3.02 15.64
C CYS A 85 -8.22 1.49 15.70
N THR A 86 -9.31 0.79 15.98
CA THR A 86 -9.32 -0.68 16.01
C THR A 86 -8.99 -1.27 14.64
N ALA A 87 -9.55 -0.73 13.58
CA ALA A 87 -9.28 -1.17 12.21
C ALA A 87 -7.79 -1.01 11.84
N LEU A 88 -7.18 0.07 12.27
CA LEU A 88 -5.75 0.29 12.05
C LEU A 88 -4.90 -0.72 12.82
N GLU A 89 -5.22 -0.97 14.07
CA GLU A 89 -4.50 -1.93 14.93
C GLU A 89 -4.62 -3.36 14.41
N SER A 90 -5.78 -3.74 13.91
CA SER A 90 -6.03 -5.10 13.40
C SER A 90 -5.52 -5.33 11.97
N GLY A 91 -5.10 -4.29 11.27
CA GLY A 91 -4.67 -4.37 9.88
C GLY A 91 -5.81 -4.32 8.87
N GLU A 92 -7.04 -4.03 9.29
CA GLU A 92 -8.17 -3.82 8.38
C GLU A 92 -8.08 -2.48 7.64
N ALA A 93 -7.35 -1.54 8.20
CA ALA A 93 -7.04 -0.26 7.58
C ALA A 93 -5.53 0.00 7.57
N ASP A 94 -5.09 0.82 6.63
CA ASP A 94 -3.67 1.20 6.46
C ASP A 94 -3.34 2.53 7.11
#